data_8cdd93e14514bbb244666bf47eab9afd
#
_entry.id   8cdd93e14514bbb244666bf47eab9afd
#
_cell.length_a   1.000
_cell.length_b   1.000
_cell.length_c   1.000
_cell.angle_alpha   90.00
_cell.angle_beta   90.00
_cell.angle_gamma   90.00
#
_symmetry.space_group_name_H-M   'P 1'
#
loop_
_entity.id
_entity.type
_entity.pdbx_description
1 polymer ?
#
loop_
_entity_poly.entity_id
_entity_poly.type
_entity_poly.pdbx_seq_one_letter_code
_entity_poly.pdbx_strand_id
1 'polypeptide(L)'
;MNMAVKVLVSQLRNVARNRWIIGYAVLLFAVTELLLRFGGGGERALLSLLNVVLLLLPLVSVVFGVIYVHNSREFIELLLAQPVGRGALYGGLFGGLVLTLTSGFVLGVGVPLLLQGGGSPGYLSQGALLVLAGVLLTIVFTAFGLAVAVRFDDRVRALGAALGVWLLCALVYDGIILLVTTLFADYPLEAPLLVMTFLNPVDLARVALLLSFDISALMGYTGAVYERFFGAGGLALALAMLLVCAAVPFGAGWRWFKRKDF
;
A
#
# COMPACT_ATOMS: atom_id res chain seq x y z
N MET A 1 -19.61 7.44 -23.28
CA MET A 1 -18.98 7.18 -21.98
C MET A 1 -18.30 5.83 -22.07
N ASN A 2 -16.96 5.79 -21.94
CA ASN A 2 -16.18 4.56 -22.09
C ASN A 2 -16.69 3.45 -21.17
N MET A 3 -16.80 2.21 -21.68
CA MET A 3 -17.31 1.05 -20.93
C MET A 3 -16.52 0.82 -19.60
N ALA A 4 -15.22 1.07 -19.62
CA ALA A 4 -14.36 1.05 -18.40
C ALA A 4 -14.86 2.02 -17.33
N VAL A 5 -15.32 3.23 -17.72
CA VAL A 5 -15.87 4.24 -16.79
C VAL A 5 -17.21 3.77 -16.21
N LYS A 6 -18.07 3.11 -16.99
CA LYS A 6 -19.33 2.55 -16.47
C LYS A 6 -19.08 1.44 -15.46
N VAL A 7 -18.14 0.53 -15.76
CA VAL A 7 -17.72 -0.53 -14.82
C VAL A 7 -17.15 0.09 -13.56
N LEU A 8 -16.27 1.07 -13.68
CA LEU A 8 -15.66 1.77 -12.54
C LEU A 8 -16.72 2.46 -11.65
N VAL A 9 -17.66 3.19 -12.22
CA VAL A 9 -18.73 3.87 -11.47
C VAL A 9 -19.69 2.88 -10.81
N SER A 10 -20.05 1.78 -11.49
CA SER A 10 -20.89 0.74 -10.89
C SER A 10 -20.17 0.03 -9.73
N GLN A 11 -18.89 -0.22 -9.90
CA GLN A 11 -18.05 -0.82 -8.85
C GLN A 11 -17.85 0.13 -7.67
N LEU A 12 -17.59 1.41 -7.89
CA LEU A 12 -17.53 2.41 -6.81
C LEU A 12 -18.80 2.42 -5.96
N ARG A 13 -19.98 2.37 -6.61
CA ARG A 13 -21.27 2.35 -5.91
C ARG A 13 -21.47 1.07 -5.10
N ASN A 14 -21.06 -0.08 -5.64
CA ASN A 14 -21.17 -1.38 -4.94
C ASN A 14 -20.18 -1.49 -3.78
N VAL A 15 -18.96 -1.03 -3.97
CA VAL A 15 -17.89 -1.12 -2.97
C VAL A 15 -18.11 -0.09 -1.86
N ALA A 16 -18.56 1.15 -2.21
CA ALA A 16 -18.90 2.19 -1.22
C ALA A 16 -20.09 1.81 -0.31
N ARG A 17 -21.00 0.94 -0.78
CA ARG A 17 -22.11 0.39 0.04
C ARG A 17 -21.70 -0.81 0.88
N ASN A 18 -20.48 -1.31 0.72
CA ASN A 18 -20.01 -2.46 1.48
C ASN A 18 -19.71 -2.05 2.92
N ARG A 19 -20.45 -2.61 3.88
CA ARG A 19 -20.29 -2.35 5.31
C ARG A 19 -18.86 -2.54 5.81
N TRP A 20 -18.10 -3.43 5.18
CA TRP A 20 -16.70 -3.68 5.51
C TRP A 20 -15.78 -2.49 5.26
N ILE A 21 -16.03 -1.72 4.21
CA ILE A 21 -15.22 -0.53 3.88
C ILE A 21 -15.52 0.62 4.83
N ILE A 22 -16.80 0.76 5.21
CA ILE A 22 -17.19 1.72 6.25
C ILE A 22 -16.52 1.33 7.57
N GLY A 23 -16.55 0.02 7.94
CA GLY A 23 -15.86 -0.49 9.11
C GLY A 23 -14.35 -0.22 9.08
N TYR A 24 -13.70 -0.40 7.91
CA TYR A 24 -12.30 -0.08 7.70
C TYR A 24 -11.99 1.42 7.89
N ALA A 25 -12.78 2.31 7.30
CA ALA A 25 -12.61 3.75 7.45
C ALA A 25 -12.82 4.22 8.90
N VAL A 26 -13.86 3.69 9.58
CA VAL A 26 -14.15 3.98 10.98
C VAL A 26 -13.05 3.45 11.90
N LEU A 27 -12.53 2.25 11.65
CA LEU A 27 -11.42 1.68 12.40
C LEU A 27 -10.16 2.55 12.26
N LEU A 28 -9.80 2.94 11.05
CA LEU A 28 -8.67 3.83 10.81
C LEU A 28 -8.88 5.18 11.48
N PHE A 29 -10.07 5.74 11.38
CA PHE A 29 -10.42 7.01 12.03
C PHE A 29 -10.24 6.91 13.56
N ALA A 30 -10.79 5.87 14.16
CA ALA A 30 -10.70 5.65 15.61
C ALA A 30 -9.25 5.45 16.07
N VAL A 31 -8.47 4.63 15.35
CA VAL A 31 -7.05 4.40 15.65
C VAL A 31 -6.24 5.69 15.50
N THR A 32 -6.45 6.44 14.42
CA THR A 32 -5.76 7.70 14.18
C THR A 32 -6.09 8.73 15.26
N GLU A 33 -7.38 8.90 15.57
CA GLU A 33 -7.84 9.84 16.61
C GLU A 33 -7.28 9.47 17.99
N LEU A 34 -7.25 8.18 18.31
CA LEU A 34 -6.70 7.68 19.58
C LEU A 34 -5.19 7.94 19.66
N LEU A 35 -4.44 7.67 18.60
CA LEU A 35 -2.99 7.93 18.56
C LEU A 35 -2.68 9.43 18.64
N LEU A 36 -3.46 10.27 17.96
CA LEU A 36 -3.25 11.73 18.00
C LEU A 36 -3.56 12.34 19.38
N ARG A 37 -4.59 11.81 20.08
CA ARG A 37 -4.94 12.29 21.44
C ARG A 37 -4.03 11.76 22.54
N PHE A 38 -3.65 10.49 22.47
CA PHE A 38 -2.93 9.79 23.55
C PHE A 38 -1.48 9.45 23.22
N GLY A 39 -1.01 9.65 21.98
CA GLY A 39 0.33 9.28 21.52
C GLY A 39 1.46 10.24 21.92
N GLY A 40 1.24 11.19 22.86
CA GLY A 40 2.30 12.02 23.41
C GLY A 40 2.68 13.26 22.57
N GLY A 41 1.80 13.71 21.66
CA GLY A 41 1.94 14.96 20.87
C GLY A 41 2.57 14.76 19.49
N GLY A 42 2.30 15.74 18.62
CA GLY A 42 2.67 15.86 17.20
C GLY A 42 3.51 14.76 16.54
N GLU A 43 4.82 14.84 16.61
CA GLU A 43 5.74 13.93 15.93
C GLU A 43 5.68 12.47 16.43
N ARG A 44 5.54 12.24 17.73
CA ARG A 44 5.45 10.87 18.30
C ARG A 44 4.18 10.17 17.85
N ALA A 45 3.08 10.89 17.78
CA ALA A 45 1.83 10.36 17.27
C ALA A 45 1.92 10.01 15.78
N LEU A 46 2.58 10.85 14.96
CA LEU A 46 2.85 10.57 13.55
C LEU A 46 3.73 9.32 13.35
N LEU A 47 4.76 9.13 14.16
CA LEU A 47 5.60 7.92 14.12
C LEU A 47 4.82 6.65 14.49
N SER A 48 3.96 6.74 15.51
CA SER A 48 3.09 5.61 15.85
C SER A 48 2.10 5.31 14.73
N LEU A 49 1.54 6.35 14.13
CA LEU A 49 0.61 6.23 13.00
C LEU A 49 1.31 5.66 11.75
N LEU A 50 2.57 6.07 11.49
CA LEU A 50 3.40 5.52 10.42
C LEU A 50 3.49 3.99 10.52
N ASN A 51 3.80 3.45 11.70
CA ASN A 51 3.90 2.00 11.89
C ASN A 51 2.56 1.29 11.67
N VAL A 52 1.45 1.88 12.12
CA VAL A 52 0.10 1.35 11.86
C VAL A 52 -0.21 1.35 10.37
N VAL A 53 0.10 2.44 9.67
CA VAL A 53 -0.12 2.57 8.22
C VAL A 53 0.71 1.55 7.46
N LEU A 54 2.01 1.43 7.75
CA LEU A 54 2.92 0.50 7.05
C LEU A 54 2.55 -0.97 7.25
N LEU A 55 1.96 -1.34 8.39
CA LEU A 55 1.57 -2.71 8.68
C LEU A 55 0.15 -3.02 8.19
N LEU A 56 -0.81 -2.17 8.50
CA LEU A 56 -2.23 -2.44 8.34
C LEU A 56 -2.73 -2.20 6.91
N LEU A 57 -2.24 -1.15 6.23
CA LEU A 57 -2.69 -0.88 4.86
C LEU A 57 -2.31 -1.99 3.87
N PRO A 58 -1.06 -2.46 3.83
CA PRO A 58 -0.67 -3.58 2.98
C PRO A 58 -1.52 -4.83 3.24
N LEU A 59 -1.72 -5.19 4.52
CA LEU A 59 -2.53 -6.34 4.91
C LEU A 59 -3.97 -6.21 4.39
N VAL A 60 -4.62 -5.10 4.72
CA VAL A 60 -6.01 -4.85 4.32
C VAL A 60 -6.15 -4.85 2.80
N SER A 61 -5.26 -4.13 2.10
CA SER A 61 -5.33 -3.99 0.64
C SER A 61 -5.15 -5.32 -0.08
N VAL A 62 -4.19 -6.16 0.33
CA VAL A 62 -3.96 -7.46 -0.31
C VAL A 62 -5.10 -8.44 -0.02
N VAL A 63 -5.62 -8.47 1.20
CA VAL A 63 -6.75 -9.34 1.58
C VAL A 63 -8.03 -8.92 0.88
N PHE A 64 -8.35 -7.62 0.88
CA PHE A 64 -9.53 -7.12 0.15
C PHE A 64 -9.42 -7.36 -1.36
N GLY A 65 -8.22 -7.26 -1.95
CA GLY A 65 -7.97 -7.61 -3.35
C GLY A 65 -8.39 -9.04 -3.67
N VAL A 66 -8.00 -10.00 -2.83
CA VAL A 66 -8.37 -11.41 -3.00
C VAL A 66 -9.87 -11.62 -2.80
N ILE A 67 -10.43 -11.12 -1.69
CA ILE A 67 -11.85 -11.30 -1.37
C ILE A 67 -12.73 -10.70 -2.46
N TYR A 68 -12.37 -9.53 -2.96
CA TYR A 68 -13.14 -8.81 -3.96
C TYR A 68 -13.24 -9.58 -5.28
N VAL A 69 -12.13 -10.11 -5.79
CA VAL A 69 -12.13 -10.88 -7.05
C VAL A 69 -12.95 -12.17 -6.90
N HIS A 70 -12.78 -12.92 -5.81
CA HIS A 70 -13.51 -14.16 -5.59
C HIS A 70 -15.02 -13.94 -5.38
N ASN A 71 -15.41 -12.87 -4.69
CA ASN A 71 -16.83 -12.53 -4.51
C ASN A 71 -17.47 -11.97 -5.80
N SER A 72 -16.66 -11.42 -6.71
CA SER A 72 -17.14 -10.86 -7.98
C SER A 72 -17.06 -11.85 -9.16
N ARG A 73 -16.72 -13.12 -8.90
CA ARG A 73 -16.45 -14.10 -9.97
C ARG A 73 -17.64 -14.27 -10.93
N GLU A 74 -18.84 -14.48 -10.41
CA GLU A 74 -20.06 -14.61 -11.22
C GLU A 74 -20.33 -13.35 -12.08
N PHE A 75 -20.08 -12.18 -11.49
CA PHE A 75 -20.22 -10.92 -12.21
C PHE A 75 -19.15 -10.76 -13.31
N ILE A 76 -17.92 -11.21 -13.06
CA ILE A 76 -16.84 -11.22 -14.05
C ILE A 76 -17.20 -12.14 -15.22
N GLU A 77 -17.70 -13.34 -14.95
CA GLU A 77 -18.15 -14.30 -15.95
C GLU A 77 -19.29 -13.76 -16.82
N LEU A 78 -20.28 -13.11 -16.19
CA LEU A 78 -21.38 -12.44 -16.91
C LEU A 78 -20.90 -11.30 -17.82
N LEU A 79 -19.92 -10.50 -17.37
CA LEU A 79 -19.35 -9.43 -18.19
C LEU A 79 -18.47 -9.95 -19.33
N LEU A 80 -17.81 -11.09 -19.14
CA LEU A 80 -17.00 -11.72 -20.19
C LEU A 80 -17.86 -12.35 -21.29
N ALA A 81 -19.12 -12.69 -21.00
CA ALA A 81 -20.10 -13.10 -22.01
C ALA A 81 -20.58 -11.94 -22.91
N GLN A 82 -20.33 -10.70 -22.52
CA GLN A 82 -20.60 -9.49 -23.30
C GLN A 82 -19.35 -9.09 -24.10
N PRO A 83 -19.48 -8.28 -25.17
CA PRO A 83 -18.33 -7.82 -25.96
C PRO A 83 -17.50 -6.76 -25.21
N VAL A 84 -17.00 -7.12 -24.01
CA VAL A 84 -16.15 -6.29 -23.16
C VAL A 84 -14.71 -6.79 -23.23
N GLY A 85 -13.77 -5.88 -23.50
CA GLY A 85 -12.35 -6.23 -23.51
C GLY A 85 -11.86 -6.66 -22.12
N ARG A 86 -11.25 -7.86 -22.01
CA ARG A 86 -10.71 -8.42 -20.76
C ARG A 86 -9.79 -7.44 -20.00
N GLY A 87 -8.98 -6.65 -20.73
CA GLY A 87 -8.10 -5.67 -20.12
C GLY A 87 -8.83 -4.46 -19.51
N ALA A 88 -9.91 -4.00 -20.14
CA ALA A 88 -10.74 -2.93 -19.61
C ALA A 88 -11.49 -3.38 -18.34
N LEU A 89 -11.92 -4.64 -18.29
CA LEU A 89 -12.57 -5.22 -17.12
C LEU A 89 -11.59 -5.31 -15.95
N TYR A 90 -10.38 -5.85 -16.16
CA TYR A 90 -9.36 -5.93 -15.10
C TYR A 90 -8.97 -4.55 -14.56
N GLY A 91 -8.75 -3.57 -15.46
CA GLY A 91 -8.46 -2.19 -15.08
C GLY A 91 -9.61 -1.53 -14.31
N GLY A 92 -10.86 -1.82 -14.68
CA GLY A 92 -12.06 -1.35 -13.97
C GLY A 92 -12.19 -1.93 -12.56
N LEU A 93 -11.94 -3.23 -12.39
CA LEU A 93 -11.93 -3.91 -11.09
C LEU A 93 -10.82 -3.34 -10.18
N PHE A 94 -9.61 -3.21 -10.71
CA PHE A 94 -8.48 -2.62 -9.99
C PHE A 94 -8.75 -1.18 -9.58
N GLY A 95 -9.13 -0.31 -10.53
CA GLY A 95 -9.39 1.11 -10.26
C GLY A 95 -10.54 1.31 -9.28
N GLY A 96 -11.62 0.53 -9.39
CA GLY A 96 -12.75 0.59 -8.46
C GLY A 96 -12.33 0.24 -7.03
N LEU A 97 -11.55 -0.81 -6.85
CA LEU A 97 -11.08 -1.23 -5.52
C LEU A 97 -10.07 -0.25 -4.94
N VAL A 98 -9.08 0.19 -5.74
CA VAL A 98 -8.09 1.20 -5.33
C VAL A 98 -8.77 2.48 -4.88
N LEU A 99 -9.69 3.04 -5.68
CA LEU A 99 -10.38 4.27 -5.33
C LEU A 99 -11.16 4.13 -4.02
N THR A 100 -11.79 2.99 -3.80
CA THR A 100 -12.57 2.77 -2.59
C THR A 100 -11.71 2.60 -1.35
N LEU A 101 -10.65 1.80 -1.40
CA LEU A 101 -9.73 1.63 -0.27
C LEU A 101 -8.98 2.93 0.03
N THR A 102 -8.54 3.64 -1.02
CA THR A 102 -7.87 4.94 -0.87
C THR A 102 -8.80 5.99 -0.27
N SER A 103 -10.07 6.06 -0.70
CA SER A 103 -11.02 7.01 -0.11
C SER A 103 -11.30 6.70 1.36
N GLY A 104 -11.46 5.42 1.73
CA GLY A 104 -11.60 4.99 3.12
C GLY A 104 -10.38 5.33 3.98
N PHE A 105 -9.18 5.15 3.43
CA PHE A 105 -7.92 5.53 4.08
C PHE A 105 -7.78 7.04 4.25
N VAL A 106 -7.98 7.81 3.19
CA VAL A 106 -7.88 9.29 3.24
C VAL A 106 -8.89 9.89 4.20
N LEU A 107 -10.10 9.36 4.26
CA LEU A 107 -11.10 9.79 5.24
C LEU A 107 -10.74 9.34 6.66
N GLY A 108 -10.27 8.10 6.82
CA GLY A 108 -9.93 7.55 8.14
C GLY A 108 -8.69 8.15 8.78
N VAL A 109 -7.68 8.49 7.98
CA VAL A 109 -6.41 9.04 8.47
C VAL A 109 -6.29 10.54 8.18
N GLY A 110 -6.62 10.97 6.96
CA GLY A 110 -6.44 12.35 6.52
C GLY A 110 -7.32 13.34 7.29
N VAL A 111 -8.59 12.99 7.55
CA VAL A 111 -9.51 13.88 8.27
C VAL A 111 -9.05 14.15 9.71
N PRO A 112 -8.72 13.15 10.54
CA PRO A 112 -8.18 13.42 11.88
C PRO A 112 -6.88 14.23 11.86
N LEU A 113 -5.97 13.95 10.91
CA LEU A 113 -4.73 14.73 10.76
C LEU A 113 -5.00 16.21 10.47
N LEU A 114 -5.98 16.51 9.62
CA LEU A 114 -6.37 17.90 9.33
C LEU A 114 -7.06 18.57 10.51
N LEU A 115 -7.89 17.86 11.26
CA LEU A 115 -8.63 18.41 12.41
C LEU A 115 -7.70 18.73 13.58
N GLN A 116 -6.65 17.94 13.80
CA GLN A 116 -5.73 18.09 14.93
C GLN A 116 -4.40 18.78 14.55
N GLY A 117 -4.17 19.05 13.25
CA GLY A 117 -2.93 19.56 12.68
C GLY A 117 -2.57 21.02 12.98
N GLY A 118 -3.08 21.61 14.05
CA GLY A 118 -2.95 23.04 14.35
C GLY A 118 -1.64 23.53 15.00
N GLY A 119 -0.54 22.76 15.01
CA GLY A 119 0.57 23.10 15.90
C GLY A 119 1.90 23.52 15.25
N SER A 120 2.33 22.91 14.18
CA SER A 120 3.63 23.21 13.57
C SER A 120 3.60 23.17 12.05
N PRO A 121 4.36 24.04 11.35
CA PRO A 121 4.41 24.03 9.88
C PRO A 121 4.86 22.69 9.29
N GLY A 122 5.72 21.94 10.00
CA GLY A 122 6.21 20.61 9.59
C GLY A 122 5.18 19.50 9.71
N TYR A 123 4.24 19.58 10.65
CA TYR A 123 3.26 18.53 10.92
C TYR A 123 2.34 18.24 9.70
N LEU A 124 1.85 19.28 9.04
CA LEU A 124 0.96 19.12 7.88
C LEU A 124 1.70 18.52 6.69
N SER A 125 2.96 18.91 6.45
CA SER A 125 3.76 18.34 5.34
C SER A 125 4.09 16.88 5.59
N GLN A 126 4.48 16.52 6.81
CA GLN A 126 4.74 15.13 7.21
C GLN A 126 3.48 14.27 7.15
N GLY A 127 2.34 14.79 7.64
CA GLY A 127 1.05 14.13 7.55
C GLY A 127 0.58 13.92 6.10
N ALA A 128 0.75 14.93 5.24
CA ALA A 128 0.43 14.82 3.81
C ALA A 128 1.29 13.76 3.11
N LEU A 129 2.59 13.70 3.44
CA LEU A 129 3.47 12.67 2.89
C LEU A 129 3.11 11.27 3.38
N LEU A 130 2.73 11.12 4.66
CA LEU A 130 2.23 9.85 5.20
C LEU A 130 0.96 9.39 4.48
N VAL A 131 0.04 10.31 4.23
CA VAL A 131 -1.17 9.99 3.45
C VAL A 131 -0.81 9.61 2.01
N LEU A 132 0.10 10.32 1.36
CA LEU A 132 0.55 10.00 0.00
C LEU A 132 1.22 8.62 -0.07
N ALA A 133 2.14 8.32 0.84
CA ALA A 133 2.80 7.01 0.92
C ALA A 133 1.80 5.89 1.18
N GLY A 134 0.82 6.09 2.07
CA GLY A 134 -0.25 5.13 2.33
C GLY A 134 -1.16 4.89 1.11
N VAL A 135 -1.47 5.93 0.33
CA VAL A 135 -2.18 5.79 -0.96
C VAL A 135 -1.39 4.92 -1.93
N LEU A 136 -0.08 5.19 -2.09
CA LEU A 136 0.78 4.39 -2.96
C LEU A 136 0.89 2.95 -2.51
N LEU A 137 1.06 2.69 -1.20
CA LEU A 137 1.05 1.33 -0.65
C LEU A 137 -0.29 0.62 -0.89
N THR A 138 -1.41 1.31 -0.75
CA THR A 138 -2.73 0.76 -1.07
C THR A 138 -2.81 0.33 -2.53
N ILE A 139 -2.28 1.13 -3.46
CA ILE A 139 -2.21 0.80 -4.89
C ILE A 139 -1.36 -0.45 -5.12
N VAL A 140 -0.15 -0.49 -4.56
CA VAL A 140 0.80 -1.62 -4.69
C VAL A 140 0.18 -2.92 -4.18
N PHE A 141 -0.33 -2.93 -2.96
CA PHE A 141 -0.83 -4.15 -2.33
C PHE A 141 -2.21 -4.57 -2.86
N THR A 142 -3.02 -3.64 -3.38
CA THR A 142 -4.20 -3.99 -4.16
C THR A 142 -3.81 -4.70 -5.46
N ALA A 143 -2.76 -4.24 -6.15
CA ALA A 143 -2.25 -4.92 -7.34
C ALA A 143 -1.76 -6.34 -7.04
N PHE A 144 -1.02 -6.54 -5.93
CA PHE A 144 -0.64 -7.88 -5.46
C PHE A 144 -1.86 -8.74 -5.15
N GLY A 145 -2.85 -8.21 -4.42
CA GLY A 145 -4.07 -8.93 -4.07
C GLY A 145 -4.85 -9.42 -5.30
N LEU A 146 -5.04 -8.54 -6.29
CA LEU A 146 -5.68 -8.91 -7.54
C LEU A 146 -4.85 -9.95 -8.35
N ALA A 147 -3.54 -9.77 -8.45
CA ALA A 147 -2.66 -10.69 -9.16
C ALA A 147 -2.72 -12.11 -8.55
N VAL A 148 -2.64 -12.20 -7.23
CA VAL A 148 -2.77 -13.47 -6.49
C VAL A 148 -4.16 -14.08 -6.68
N ALA A 149 -5.23 -13.29 -6.60
CA ALA A 149 -6.61 -13.77 -6.78
C ALA A 149 -6.86 -14.33 -8.19
N VAL A 150 -6.26 -13.74 -9.21
CA VAL A 150 -6.36 -14.24 -10.58
C VAL A 150 -5.56 -15.53 -10.76
N ARG A 151 -4.43 -15.70 -10.05
CA ARG A 151 -3.55 -16.87 -10.17
C ARG A 151 -4.11 -18.11 -9.51
N PHE A 152 -4.83 -17.97 -8.38
CA PHE A 152 -5.38 -19.08 -7.60
C PHE A 152 -6.91 -19.11 -7.72
N ASP A 153 -7.46 -20.29 -8.06
CA ASP A 153 -8.91 -20.49 -8.18
C ASP A 153 -9.58 -20.69 -6.82
N ASP A 154 -8.85 -21.30 -5.87
CA ASP A 154 -9.31 -21.52 -4.52
C ASP A 154 -9.08 -20.26 -3.66
N ARG A 155 -10.15 -19.77 -3.03
CA ARG A 155 -10.12 -18.59 -2.17
C ARG A 155 -9.17 -18.74 -0.98
N VAL A 156 -9.10 -19.92 -0.36
CA VAL A 156 -8.29 -20.17 0.83
C VAL A 156 -6.80 -20.14 0.44
N ARG A 157 -6.44 -20.79 -0.68
CA ARG A 157 -5.08 -20.75 -1.23
C ARG A 157 -4.67 -19.33 -1.63
N ALA A 158 -5.58 -18.59 -2.25
CA ALA A 158 -5.32 -17.19 -2.62
C ALA A 158 -5.10 -16.31 -1.39
N LEU A 159 -5.90 -16.46 -0.33
CA LEU A 159 -5.72 -15.74 0.92
C LEU A 159 -4.40 -16.11 1.61
N GLY A 160 -4.06 -17.41 1.66
CA GLY A 160 -2.78 -17.86 2.20
C GLY A 160 -1.57 -17.27 1.46
N ALA A 161 -1.62 -17.27 0.12
CA ALA A 161 -0.57 -16.65 -0.70
C ALA A 161 -0.49 -15.11 -0.49
N ALA A 162 -1.63 -14.44 -0.39
CA ALA A 162 -1.70 -12.99 -0.15
C ALA A 162 -1.12 -12.61 1.22
N LEU A 163 -1.48 -13.37 2.26
CA LEU A 163 -0.89 -13.21 3.60
C LEU A 163 0.61 -13.52 3.59
N GLY A 164 1.06 -14.51 2.81
CA GLY A 164 2.48 -14.81 2.61
C GLY A 164 3.24 -13.64 2.00
N VAL A 165 2.68 -13.00 0.95
CA VAL A 165 3.28 -11.80 0.34
C VAL A 165 3.35 -10.65 1.35
N TRP A 166 2.28 -10.40 2.10
CA TRP A 166 2.28 -9.37 3.14
C TRP A 166 3.31 -9.66 4.23
N LEU A 167 3.33 -10.88 4.77
CA LEU A 167 4.27 -11.30 5.81
C LEU A 167 5.72 -11.14 5.34
N LEU A 168 6.00 -11.54 4.11
CA LEU A 168 7.33 -11.41 3.50
C LEU A 168 7.75 -9.94 3.43
N CYS A 169 6.89 -9.06 2.90
CA CYS A 169 7.24 -7.65 2.74
C CYS A 169 7.28 -6.87 4.06
N ALA A 170 6.38 -7.18 5.01
CA ALA A 170 6.19 -6.38 6.21
C ALA A 170 7.03 -6.84 7.42
N LEU A 171 7.45 -8.13 7.46
CA LEU A 171 8.13 -8.70 8.63
C LEU A 171 9.40 -9.47 8.26
N VAL A 172 9.32 -10.43 7.34
CA VAL A 172 10.46 -11.30 7.00
C VAL A 172 11.59 -10.51 6.36
N TYR A 173 11.24 -9.52 5.56
CA TYR A 173 12.22 -8.71 4.84
C TYR A 173 13.09 -7.87 5.78
N ASP A 174 12.52 -7.29 6.84
CA ASP A 174 13.28 -6.60 7.89
C ASP A 174 14.30 -7.53 8.55
N GLY A 175 13.88 -8.77 8.82
CA GLY A 175 14.77 -9.80 9.34
C GLY A 175 15.92 -10.16 8.38
N ILE A 176 15.66 -10.21 7.06
CA ILE A 176 16.69 -10.44 6.04
C ILE A 176 17.68 -9.28 6.01
N ILE A 177 17.20 -8.03 6.04
CA ILE A 177 18.08 -6.85 6.10
C ILE A 177 18.97 -6.91 7.34
N LEU A 178 18.40 -7.20 8.51
CA LEU A 178 19.15 -7.32 9.76
C LEU A 178 20.21 -8.43 9.66
N LEU A 179 19.87 -9.58 9.08
CA LEU A 179 20.79 -10.70 8.90
C LEU A 179 21.93 -10.33 7.95
N VAL A 180 21.64 -9.65 6.84
CA VAL A 180 22.68 -9.20 5.88
C VAL A 180 23.60 -8.18 6.55
N THR A 181 23.07 -7.21 7.29
CA THR A 181 23.87 -6.18 7.97
C THR A 181 24.76 -6.76 9.07
N THR A 182 24.33 -7.82 9.74
CA THR A 182 25.13 -8.48 10.79
C THR A 182 26.19 -9.44 10.23
N LEU A 183 25.86 -10.23 9.20
CA LEU A 183 26.79 -11.19 8.61
C LEU A 183 27.88 -10.54 7.75
N PHE A 184 27.58 -9.42 7.12
CA PHE A 184 28.49 -8.72 6.21
C PHE A 184 28.95 -7.36 6.75
N ALA A 185 28.99 -7.20 8.08
CA ALA A 185 29.37 -5.95 8.74
C ALA A 185 30.72 -5.38 8.31
N ASP A 186 31.67 -6.25 7.90
CA ASP A 186 33.02 -5.88 7.48
C ASP A 186 33.09 -5.40 5.99
N TYR A 187 31.98 -5.47 5.24
CA TYR A 187 31.91 -5.10 3.83
C TYR A 187 31.16 -3.78 3.64
N PRO A 188 31.43 -3.04 2.54
CA PRO A 188 30.65 -1.84 2.20
C PRO A 188 29.23 -2.23 1.78
N LEU A 189 28.27 -2.05 2.69
CA LEU A 189 26.87 -2.45 2.51
C LEU A 189 25.98 -1.38 1.87
N GLU A 190 26.54 -0.20 1.54
CA GLU A 190 25.76 0.94 1.03
C GLU A 190 24.90 0.57 -0.19
N ALA A 191 25.53 0.05 -1.24
CA ALA A 191 24.82 -0.30 -2.47
C ALA A 191 23.86 -1.50 -2.32
N PRO A 192 24.24 -2.63 -1.65
CA PRO A 192 23.31 -3.72 -1.37
C PRO A 192 22.07 -3.29 -0.59
N LEU A 193 22.22 -2.49 0.45
CA LEU A 193 21.09 -2.02 1.28
C LEU A 193 20.13 -1.13 0.49
N LEU A 194 20.66 -0.24 -0.37
CA LEU A 194 19.82 0.57 -1.25
C LEU A 194 19.01 -0.30 -2.22
N VAL A 195 19.64 -1.29 -2.86
CA VAL A 195 18.94 -2.21 -3.77
C VAL A 195 17.85 -2.99 -3.02
N MET A 196 18.15 -3.50 -1.83
CA MET A 196 17.17 -4.21 -1.01
C MET A 196 15.98 -3.31 -0.67
N THR A 197 16.22 -2.06 -0.25
CA THR A 197 15.12 -1.11 0.03
C THR A 197 14.24 -0.86 -1.18
N PHE A 198 14.81 -0.73 -2.37
CA PHE A 198 14.02 -0.54 -3.60
C PHE A 198 13.18 -1.75 -4.01
N LEU A 199 13.55 -2.95 -3.57
CA LEU A 199 12.80 -4.17 -3.85
C LEU A 199 11.57 -4.36 -2.96
N ASN A 200 11.54 -3.74 -1.78
CA ASN A 200 10.42 -3.85 -0.84
C ASN A 200 9.63 -2.54 -0.75
N PRO A 201 8.37 -2.50 -1.21
CA PRO A 201 7.56 -1.28 -1.16
C PRO A 201 7.27 -0.79 0.26
N VAL A 202 7.24 -1.66 1.27
CA VAL A 202 7.02 -1.28 2.68
C VAL A 202 8.24 -0.54 3.22
N ASP A 203 9.45 -1.08 3.00
CA ASP A 203 10.70 -0.45 3.44
C ASP A 203 10.96 0.84 2.70
N LEU A 204 10.69 0.87 1.40
CA LEU A 204 10.83 2.08 0.61
C LEU A 204 9.95 3.22 1.13
N ALA A 205 8.70 2.92 1.47
CA ALA A 205 7.79 3.89 2.08
C ALA A 205 8.26 4.30 3.49
N ARG A 206 8.74 3.32 4.30
CA ARG A 206 9.29 3.57 5.65
C ARG A 206 10.47 4.53 5.59
N VAL A 207 11.47 4.25 4.75
CA VAL A 207 12.66 5.08 4.60
C VAL A 207 12.30 6.49 4.15
N ALA A 208 11.43 6.61 3.12
CA ALA A 208 10.99 7.91 2.63
C ALA A 208 10.30 8.75 3.71
N LEU A 209 9.48 8.13 4.56
CA LEU A 209 8.78 8.80 5.65
C LEU A 209 9.73 9.17 6.80
N LEU A 210 10.60 8.26 7.24
CA LEU A 210 11.53 8.53 8.35
C LEU A 210 12.54 9.63 8.01
N LEU A 211 13.01 9.67 6.76
CA LEU A 211 13.90 10.75 6.29
C LEU A 211 13.18 12.11 6.27
N SER A 212 11.90 12.14 5.91
CA SER A 212 11.12 13.38 5.90
C SER A 212 10.78 13.92 7.29
N PHE A 213 10.86 13.07 8.31
CA PHE A 213 10.66 13.45 9.73
C PHE A 213 11.96 13.88 10.41
N ASP A 214 13.08 14.02 9.70
CA ASP A 214 14.41 14.29 10.22
C ASP A 214 14.87 13.30 11.32
N ILE A 215 14.36 12.08 11.28
CA ILE A 215 14.61 11.04 12.28
C ILE A 215 15.57 9.96 11.72
N SER A 216 16.40 10.33 10.78
CA SER A 216 17.45 9.47 10.21
C SER A 216 18.35 8.83 11.27
N ALA A 217 18.56 9.54 12.40
CA ALA A 217 19.31 9.05 13.54
C ALA A 217 18.77 7.75 14.16
N LEU A 218 17.47 7.47 14.06
CA LEU A 218 16.87 6.23 14.56
C LEU A 218 17.21 5.00 13.70
N MET A 219 17.67 5.21 12.47
CA MET A 219 18.06 4.14 11.55
C MET A 219 19.55 3.75 11.66
N GLY A 220 20.31 4.40 12.54
CA GLY A 220 21.75 4.13 12.75
C GLY A 220 22.58 4.29 11.46
N TYR A 221 23.51 3.35 11.19
CA TYR A 221 24.36 3.36 10.00
C TYR A 221 23.54 3.38 8.70
N THR A 222 22.46 2.64 8.64
CA THR A 222 21.55 2.59 7.50
C THR A 222 20.93 3.95 7.21
N GLY A 223 20.57 4.72 8.25
CA GLY A 223 20.03 6.07 8.12
C GLY A 223 20.99 7.05 7.46
N ALA A 224 22.26 7.02 7.84
CA ALA A 224 23.30 7.89 7.24
C ALA A 224 23.53 7.59 5.74
N VAL A 225 23.45 6.32 5.34
CA VAL A 225 23.53 5.90 3.93
C VAL A 225 22.32 6.42 3.16
N TYR A 226 21.14 6.28 3.70
CA TYR A 226 19.90 6.73 3.06
C TYR A 226 19.81 8.25 2.96
N GLU A 227 20.19 8.98 4.02
CA GLU A 227 20.19 10.45 4.03
C GLU A 227 21.09 11.01 2.92
N ARG A 228 22.28 10.41 2.75
CA ARG A 228 23.21 10.80 1.71
C ARG A 228 22.69 10.52 0.29
N PHE A 229 21.98 9.40 0.12
CA PHE A 229 21.43 9.01 -1.19
C PHE A 229 20.10 9.71 -1.50
N PHE A 230 19.21 9.82 -0.52
CA PHE A 230 17.89 10.42 -0.64
C PHE A 230 17.90 11.96 -0.47
N GLY A 231 19.04 12.63 -0.40
CA GLY A 231 19.14 14.11 -0.41
C GLY A 231 18.15 14.77 -1.39
N ALA A 232 18.30 15.96 -1.83
CA ALA A 232 17.31 16.82 -2.51
C ALA A 232 16.38 16.20 -3.61
N GLY A 233 16.63 14.98 -4.10
CA GLY A 233 15.81 14.29 -5.11
C GLY A 233 15.28 12.90 -4.70
N GLY A 234 15.75 12.36 -3.59
CA GLY A 234 15.50 10.97 -3.22
C GLY A 234 14.05 10.65 -2.85
N LEU A 235 13.33 11.59 -2.24
CA LEU A 235 11.92 11.44 -1.94
C LEU A 235 11.10 11.24 -3.22
N ALA A 236 11.34 12.06 -4.26
CA ALA A 236 10.66 11.92 -5.54
C ALA A 236 10.98 10.56 -6.20
N LEU A 237 12.25 10.12 -6.10
CA LEU A 237 12.68 8.82 -6.58
C LEU A 237 11.97 7.67 -5.83
N ALA A 238 11.87 7.75 -4.51
CA ALA A 238 11.17 6.73 -3.71
C ALA A 238 9.69 6.63 -4.08
N LEU A 239 9.00 7.77 -4.23
CA LEU A 239 7.60 7.80 -4.65
C LEU A 239 7.42 7.26 -6.08
N ALA A 240 8.32 7.61 -7.01
CA ALA A 240 8.30 7.06 -8.37
C ALA A 240 8.54 5.54 -8.37
N MET A 241 9.46 5.06 -7.53
CA MET A 241 9.75 3.62 -7.43
C MET A 241 8.60 2.84 -6.82
N LEU A 242 7.83 3.41 -5.88
CA LEU A 242 6.58 2.80 -5.39
C LEU A 242 5.57 2.58 -6.53
N LEU A 243 5.49 3.52 -7.49
CA LEU A 243 4.64 3.33 -8.69
C LEU A 243 5.15 2.18 -9.56
N VAL A 244 6.47 2.04 -9.72
CA VAL A 244 7.08 0.90 -10.43
C VAL A 244 6.75 -0.42 -9.71
N CYS A 245 6.87 -0.45 -8.37
CA CYS A 245 6.47 -1.60 -7.55
C CYS A 245 4.98 -1.96 -7.72
N ALA A 246 4.11 -1.00 -8.03
CA ALA A 246 2.70 -1.28 -8.35
C ALA A 246 2.52 -1.83 -9.77
N ALA A 247 3.30 -1.34 -10.73
CA ALA A 247 3.19 -1.71 -12.14
C ALA A 247 3.51 -3.19 -12.40
N VAL A 248 4.47 -3.77 -11.65
CA VAL A 248 4.89 -5.16 -11.80
C VAL A 248 3.75 -6.15 -11.47
N PRO A 249 3.15 -6.15 -10.26
CA PRO A 249 2.05 -7.07 -9.94
C PRO A 249 0.79 -6.75 -10.73
N PHE A 250 0.52 -5.49 -11.06
CA PHE A 250 -0.59 -5.12 -11.93
C PHE A 250 -0.42 -5.73 -13.32
N GLY A 251 0.76 -5.59 -13.94
CA GLY A 251 1.05 -6.17 -15.26
C GLY A 251 1.02 -7.69 -15.29
N ALA A 252 1.52 -8.33 -14.23
CA ALA A 252 1.45 -9.79 -14.08
C ALA A 252 -0.02 -10.25 -13.97
N GLY A 253 -0.80 -9.64 -13.09
CA GLY A 253 -2.22 -9.95 -12.93
C GLY A 253 -3.03 -9.70 -14.19
N TRP A 254 -2.77 -8.62 -14.91
CA TRP A 254 -3.40 -8.31 -16.19
C TRP A 254 -3.11 -9.37 -17.27
N ARG A 255 -1.84 -9.86 -17.36
CA ARG A 255 -1.46 -10.93 -18.28
C ARG A 255 -2.14 -12.23 -17.92
N TRP A 256 -2.20 -12.61 -16.64
CA TRP A 256 -2.87 -13.81 -16.18
C TRP A 256 -4.39 -13.72 -16.42
N PHE A 257 -5.01 -12.59 -16.13
CA PHE A 257 -6.44 -12.37 -16.37
C PHE A 257 -6.83 -12.51 -17.84
N LYS A 258 -5.98 -12.05 -18.77
CA LYS A 258 -6.22 -12.23 -20.21
C LYS A 258 -6.19 -13.68 -20.66
N ARG A 259 -5.38 -14.52 -20.01
CA ARG A 259 -5.16 -15.92 -20.37
C ARG A 259 -6.03 -16.90 -19.59
N LYS A 260 -6.69 -16.42 -18.56
CA LYS A 260 -7.51 -17.25 -17.69
C LYS A 260 -8.85 -17.51 -18.36
N ASP A 261 -9.25 -18.79 -18.41
CA ASP A 261 -10.60 -19.20 -18.72
C ASP A 261 -11.38 -19.23 -17.41
N PHE A 262 -12.44 -18.42 -17.37
CA PHE A 262 -13.30 -18.24 -16.21
C PHE A 262 -14.48 -19.16 -16.29
#